data_734e09d0fa0025988dcd67735309f055
#
_entry.id   734e09d0fa0025988dcd67735309f055
#
_cell.length_a   1.000
_cell.length_b   1.000
_cell.length_c   1.000
_cell.angle_alpha   90.00
_cell.angle_beta   90.00
_cell.angle_gamma   90.00
#
_symmetry.space_group_name_H-M   'P 1'
#
loop_
_entity.id
_entity.type
_entity.pdbx_description
1 polymer ?
#
loop_
_entity_poly.entity_id
_entity_poly.type
_entity_poly.pdbx_seq_one_letter_code
_entity_poly.pdbx_strand_id
1 'polypeptide(L)'
;MGAAMAMFRKRLMREPSAYPNQRITFLDQYMLRELAKDYKHFSGGRKCFKFRDFFAEHFIGTAPIESATHKKWYIDVDHLYACLFINGDHWVALDIDLPMKRINIYDSIPHLTTKPEMARQCMFLREMIPAMMSAMVPEEIRKKSNARLEVKRIKKKVPLNKDPGDCAIYTIKYIECLALGTSFDGLCVENMKAIRIKLAAELYDEVRETARPYELDMCREEIRIPQLEDSP
;
A
#
# COMPACT_ATOMS: atom_id res chain seq x y z
N MET A 1 8.98 -0.83 0.86
CA MET A 1 7.49 -0.73 0.73
C MET A 1 7.07 -0.18 -0.65
N GLY A 2 7.54 0.98 -1.09
CA GLY A 2 7.16 1.53 -2.39
C GLY A 2 7.43 0.59 -3.56
N ALA A 3 8.63 0.03 -3.64
CA ALA A 3 8.99 -0.95 -4.68
C ALA A 3 8.07 -2.19 -4.68
N ALA A 4 7.66 -2.69 -3.52
CA ALA A 4 6.71 -3.80 -3.43
C ALA A 4 5.33 -3.43 -3.98
N MET A 5 4.83 -2.22 -3.68
CA MET A 5 3.56 -1.74 -4.24
C MET A 5 3.64 -1.54 -5.75
N ALA A 6 4.78 -1.05 -6.26
CA ALA A 6 5.02 -0.94 -7.70
C ALA A 6 5.05 -2.32 -8.37
N MET A 7 5.76 -3.28 -7.80
CA MET A 7 5.78 -4.67 -8.28
C MET A 7 4.36 -5.27 -8.33
N PHE A 8 3.55 -5.07 -7.31
CA PHE A 8 2.18 -5.57 -7.30
C PHE A 8 1.29 -4.92 -8.37
N ARG A 9 1.43 -3.60 -8.61
CA ARG A 9 0.72 -2.94 -9.73
C ARG A 9 1.14 -3.50 -11.08
N LYS A 10 2.44 -3.70 -11.32
CA LYS A 10 2.92 -4.31 -12.56
C LYS A 10 2.39 -5.72 -12.76
N ARG A 11 2.35 -6.53 -11.70
CA ARG A 11 1.75 -7.87 -11.74
C ARG A 11 0.24 -7.84 -12.04
N LEU A 12 -0.46 -6.79 -11.57
CA LEU A 12 -1.89 -6.59 -11.89
C LEU A 12 -2.11 -6.30 -13.38
N MET A 13 -1.16 -5.63 -14.02
CA MET A 13 -1.25 -5.22 -15.43
C MET A 13 -0.80 -6.30 -16.42
N ARG A 14 -0.17 -7.38 -15.96
CA ARG A 14 0.25 -8.49 -16.83
C ARG A 14 -0.96 -9.20 -17.45
N GLU A 15 -0.80 -9.71 -18.65
CA GLU A 15 -1.80 -10.52 -19.35
C GLU A 15 -1.27 -11.97 -19.51
N PRO A 16 -1.88 -12.95 -18.81
CA PRO A 16 -2.96 -12.81 -17.83
C PRO A 16 -2.46 -12.20 -16.50
N SER A 17 -3.37 -11.51 -15.82
CA SER A 17 -3.07 -10.94 -14.50
C SER A 17 -2.71 -12.03 -13.48
N ALA A 18 -1.74 -11.73 -12.62
CA ALA A 18 -1.40 -12.61 -11.51
C ALA A 18 -2.52 -12.72 -10.45
N TYR A 19 -3.46 -11.78 -10.45
CA TYR A 19 -4.52 -11.69 -9.43
C TYR A 19 -5.87 -12.11 -9.99
N PRO A 20 -6.59 -13.06 -9.33
CA PRO A 20 -7.90 -13.52 -9.77
C PRO A 20 -8.96 -12.41 -9.68
N ASN A 21 -8.88 -11.56 -8.65
CA ASN A 21 -9.73 -10.36 -8.57
C ASN A 21 -8.98 -9.16 -9.12
N GLN A 22 -9.45 -8.63 -10.24
CA GLN A 22 -8.86 -7.46 -10.88
C GLN A 22 -9.49 -6.13 -10.44
N ARG A 23 -10.48 -6.15 -9.54
CA ARG A 23 -11.09 -4.94 -8.96
C ARG A 23 -10.30 -4.46 -7.73
N ILE A 24 -8.97 -4.44 -7.86
CA ILE A 24 -8.01 -4.05 -6.82
C ILE A 24 -7.01 -3.03 -7.37
N THR A 25 -6.41 -2.24 -6.49
CA THR A 25 -5.21 -1.45 -6.79
C THR A 25 -4.32 -1.31 -5.55
N PHE A 26 -3.11 -0.83 -5.75
CA PHE A 26 -2.09 -0.73 -4.70
C PHE A 26 -1.63 0.72 -4.57
N LEU A 27 -1.83 1.31 -3.40
CA LEU A 27 -1.38 2.67 -3.09
C LEU A 27 0.07 2.63 -2.59
N ASP A 28 0.91 3.48 -3.16
CA ASP A 28 2.28 3.62 -2.70
C ASP A 28 2.43 4.56 -1.51
N GLN A 29 3.63 4.61 -0.95
CA GLN A 29 3.94 5.47 0.18
C GLN A 29 3.88 6.96 -0.16
N TYR A 30 4.10 7.31 -1.43
CA TYR A 30 4.03 8.71 -1.86
C TYR A 30 2.60 9.22 -1.80
N MET A 31 1.64 8.44 -2.32
CA MET A 31 0.21 8.77 -2.24
C MET A 31 -0.25 8.92 -0.78
N LEU A 32 0.11 7.99 0.10
CA LEU A 32 -0.24 8.05 1.51
C LEU A 32 0.35 9.29 2.21
N ARG A 33 1.60 9.61 1.91
CA ARG A 33 2.28 10.80 2.46
C ARG A 33 1.60 12.09 2.01
N GLU A 34 1.25 12.20 0.74
CA GLU A 34 0.59 13.40 0.21
C GLU A 34 -0.84 13.57 0.78
N LEU A 35 -1.58 12.47 0.98
CA LEU A 35 -2.87 12.51 1.68
C LEU A 35 -2.69 12.97 3.14
N ALA A 36 -1.72 12.43 3.86
CA ALA A 36 -1.46 12.82 5.25
C ALA A 36 -1.02 14.29 5.36
N LYS A 37 -0.21 14.79 4.42
CA LYS A 37 0.24 16.19 4.33
C LYS A 37 -0.94 17.14 4.09
N ASP A 38 -1.80 16.83 3.15
CA ASP A 38 -2.93 17.67 2.79
C ASP A 38 -4.09 17.57 3.79
N TYR A 39 -4.10 16.56 4.64
CA TYR A 39 -5.18 16.32 5.60
C TYR A 39 -5.38 17.49 6.57
N LYS A 40 -4.33 18.19 6.98
CA LYS A 40 -4.43 19.36 7.85
C LYS A 40 -5.30 20.46 7.21
N HIS A 41 -5.07 20.76 5.94
CA HIS A 41 -5.85 21.75 5.19
C HIS A 41 -7.27 21.24 4.93
N PHE A 42 -7.42 19.98 4.54
CA PHE A 42 -8.70 19.32 4.36
C PHE A 42 -9.56 19.38 5.62
N SER A 43 -9.03 19.02 6.78
CA SER A 43 -9.77 18.98 8.04
C SER A 43 -10.23 20.36 8.52
N GLY A 44 -9.47 21.42 8.20
CA GLY A 44 -9.80 22.82 8.52
C GLY A 44 -10.84 23.46 7.60
N GLY A 45 -11.07 22.90 6.41
CA GLY A 45 -11.95 23.54 5.42
C GLY A 45 -12.56 22.57 4.39
N ARG A 46 -13.18 21.47 4.82
CA ARG A 46 -13.68 20.39 3.95
C ARG A 46 -14.56 20.85 2.80
N LYS A 47 -15.42 21.85 3.02
CA LYS A 47 -16.37 22.35 1.99
C LYS A 47 -15.68 23.07 0.85
N CYS A 48 -14.53 23.69 1.12
CA CYS A 48 -13.76 24.49 0.16
C CYS A 48 -12.53 23.75 -0.35
N PHE A 49 -12.23 22.55 0.19
CA PHE A 49 -11.06 21.80 -0.21
C PHE A 49 -11.19 21.25 -1.62
N LYS A 50 -10.21 21.58 -2.46
CA LYS A 50 -10.11 21.04 -3.82
C LYS A 50 -8.98 20.03 -3.87
N PHE A 51 -9.29 18.82 -4.33
CA PHE A 51 -8.26 17.80 -4.56
C PHE A 51 -7.38 18.24 -5.73
N ARG A 52 -6.07 18.10 -5.55
CA ARG A 52 -5.07 18.35 -6.60
C ARG A 52 -5.19 17.32 -7.71
N ASP A 53 -4.75 17.65 -8.92
CA ASP A 53 -4.74 16.75 -10.09
C ASP A 53 -4.01 15.43 -9.77
N PHE A 54 -2.95 15.48 -8.99
CA PHE A 54 -2.25 14.31 -8.45
C PHE A 54 -3.21 13.26 -7.85
N PHE A 55 -4.19 13.67 -7.05
CA PHE A 55 -5.16 12.74 -6.46
C PHE A 55 -6.18 12.25 -7.50
N ALA A 56 -6.55 13.11 -8.45
CA ALA A 56 -7.45 12.73 -9.53
C ALA A 56 -6.80 11.68 -10.45
N GLU A 57 -5.53 11.85 -10.78
CA GLU A 57 -4.76 10.89 -11.58
C GLU A 57 -4.67 9.52 -10.91
N HIS A 58 -4.40 9.47 -9.60
CA HIS A 58 -4.42 8.21 -8.84
C HIS A 58 -5.82 7.60 -8.79
N PHE A 59 -6.87 8.44 -8.64
CA PHE A 59 -8.25 8.01 -8.59
C PHE A 59 -8.70 7.35 -9.90
N ILE A 60 -8.29 7.90 -11.07
CA ILE A 60 -8.62 7.35 -12.39
C ILE A 60 -7.60 6.31 -12.89
N GLY A 61 -6.55 6.02 -12.09
CA GLY A 61 -5.56 5.00 -12.38
C GLY A 61 -4.56 5.38 -13.48
N THR A 62 -4.36 6.67 -13.77
CA THR A 62 -3.33 7.16 -14.72
C THR A 62 -1.98 7.42 -14.05
N ALA A 63 -1.94 7.48 -12.72
CA ALA A 63 -0.71 7.59 -11.94
C ALA A 63 -0.54 6.39 -10.98
N PRO A 64 0.72 5.98 -10.73
CA PRO A 64 1.97 6.42 -11.40
C PRO A 64 2.02 5.95 -12.85
N ILE A 65 2.63 6.76 -13.72
CA ILE A 65 2.63 6.52 -15.17
C ILE A 65 3.25 5.16 -15.57
N GLU A 66 4.28 4.69 -14.84
CA GLU A 66 4.97 3.43 -15.10
C GLU A 66 4.10 2.19 -14.80
N SER A 67 2.98 2.40 -14.13
CA SER A 67 2.05 1.33 -13.74
C SER A 67 0.59 1.83 -13.78
N ALA A 68 0.27 2.61 -14.79
CA ALA A 68 -1.08 3.15 -15.00
C ALA A 68 -2.06 2.03 -15.37
N THR A 69 -3.03 1.78 -14.49
CA THR A 69 -4.04 0.72 -14.68
C THR A 69 -5.27 1.21 -15.42
N HIS A 70 -5.49 2.52 -15.52
CA HIS A 70 -6.69 3.18 -16.04
C HIS A 70 -8.00 2.72 -15.36
N LYS A 71 -7.91 2.16 -14.16
CA LYS A 71 -9.06 1.68 -13.37
C LYS A 71 -9.47 2.73 -12.35
N LYS A 72 -10.74 3.14 -12.39
CA LYS A 72 -11.31 4.18 -11.51
C LYS A 72 -11.76 3.57 -10.20
N TRP A 73 -11.41 4.20 -9.09
CA TRP A 73 -11.85 3.78 -7.76
C TRP A 73 -13.37 3.75 -7.66
N TYR A 74 -13.92 2.77 -6.97
CA TYR A 74 -15.35 2.50 -6.79
C TYR A 74 -16.09 2.05 -8.07
N ILE A 75 -15.64 2.44 -9.26
CA ILE A 75 -16.24 2.04 -10.54
C ILE A 75 -15.63 0.72 -10.99
N ASP A 76 -14.31 0.67 -11.09
CA ASP A 76 -13.54 -0.49 -11.56
C ASP A 76 -12.75 -1.17 -10.44
N VAL A 77 -12.60 -0.49 -9.29
CA VAL A 77 -11.79 -0.92 -8.14
C VAL A 77 -12.64 -0.90 -6.88
N ASP A 78 -12.67 -2.03 -6.17
CA ASP A 78 -13.36 -2.19 -4.89
C ASP A 78 -12.41 -2.10 -3.70
N HIS A 79 -11.15 -2.56 -3.86
CA HIS A 79 -10.18 -2.62 -2.78
C HIS A 79 -8.91 -1.85 -3.12
N LEU A 80 -8.49 -0.97 -2.19
CA LEU A 80 -7.21 -0.29 -2.25
C LEU A 80 -6.29 -0.91 -1.19
N TYR A 81 -5.24 -1.57 -1.62
CA TYR A 81 -4.22 -2.11 -0.70
C TYR A 81 -3.11 -1.11 -0.45
N ALA A 82 -2.67 -0.99 0.79
CA ALA A 82 -1.61 -0.07 1.17
C ALA A 82 -0.81 -0.57 2.37
N CYS A 83 0.44 -0.13 2.47
CA CYS A 83 1.26 -0.28 3.66
C CYS A 83 1.21 1.03 4.45
N LEU A 84 0.82 1.00 5.71
CA LEU A 84 0.83 2.18 6.57
C LEU A 84 1.92 2.07 7.63
N PHE A 85 2.75 3.11 7.71
CA PHE A 85 3.74 3.25 8.78
C PHE A 85 3.10 4.01 9.94
N ILE A 86 3.10 3.43 11.11
CA ILE A 86 2.46 3.98 12.30
C ILE A 86 3.47 4.15 13.43
N ASN A 87 3.24 5.13 14.31
CA ASN A 87 4.05 5.45 15.49
C ASN A 87 5.54 5.69 15.24
N GLY A 88 5.99 5.71 13.99
CA GLY A 88 7.41 5.90 13.65
C GLY A 88 8.26 4.62 13.66
N ASP A 89 7.67 3.46 13.95
CA ASP A 89 8.41 2.20 14.13
C ASP A 89 7.72 0.94 13.62
N HIS A 90 6.45 1.01 13.21
CA HIS A 90 5.67 -0.18 12.88
C HIS A 90 4.91 -0.08 11.56
N TRP A 91 4.90 -1.18 10.80
CA TRP A 91 4.17 -1.32 9.53
C TRP A 91 2.94 -2.20 9.69
N VAL A 92 1.83 -1.76 9.11
CA VAL A 92 0.58 -2.52 9.02
C VAL A 92 0.05 -2.53 7.60
N ALA A 93 -0.62 -3.62 7.21
CA ALA A 93 -1.29 -3.70 5.91
C ALA A 93 -2.72 -3.20 6.02
N LEU A 94 -3.14 -2.44 5.01
CA LEU A 94 -4.49 -1.93 4.85
C LEU A 94 -5.14 -2.59 3.65
N ASP A 95 -6.39 -3.00 3.83
CA ASP A 95 -7.36 -3.29 2.79
C ASP A 95 -8.50 -2.28 2.95
N ILE A 96 -8.53 -1.29 2.08
CA ILE A 96 -9.56 -0.25 2.07
C ILE A 96 -10.68 -0.72 1.14
N ASP A 97 -11.73 -1.25 1.75
CA ASP A 97 -12.92 -1.79 1.11
C ASP A 97 -13.89 -0.64 0.83
N LEU A 98 -13.92 -0.18 -0.41
CA LEU A 98 -14.70 1.00 -0.82
C LEU A 98 -16.21 0.75 -0.75
N PRO A 99 -16.77 -0.38 -1.26
CA PRO A 99 -18.18 -0.73 -1.13
C PRO A 99 -18.64 -0.82 0.32
N MET A 100 -17.86 -1.51 1.17
CA MET A 100 -18.21 -1.69 2.59
C MET A 100 -17.85 -0.48 3.45
N LYS A 101 -17.25 0.56 2.88
CA LYS A 101 -16.82 1.79 3.58
C LYS A 101 -15.96 1.52 4.80
N ARG A 102 -14.97 0.63 4.67
CA ARG A 102 -14.18 0.14 5.78
C ARG A 102 -12.69 0.02 5.43
N ILE A 103 -11.84 0.26 6.44
CA ILE A 103 -10.42 -0.02 6.40
C ILE A 103 -10.16 -1.25 7.28
N ASN A 104 -9.89 -2.38 6.64
CA ASN A 104 -9.43 -3.59 7.32
C ASN A 104 -7.93 -3.49 7.55
N ILE A 105 -7.50 -3.70 8.79
CA ILE A 105 -6.10 -3.62 9.19
C ILE A 105 -5.59 -5.00 9.54
N TYR A 106 -4.50 -5.40 8.90
CA TYR A 106 -3.74 -6.62 9.19
C TYR A 106 -2.44 -6.20 9.86
N ASP A 107 -2.32 -6.57 11.12
CA ASP A 107 -1.30 -6.09 12.04
C ASP A 107 -0.60 -7.29 12.69
N SER A 108 0.69 -7.42 12.43
CA SER A 108 1.48 -8.56 12.93
C SER A 108 1.88 -8.40 14.41
N ILE A 109 1.79 -7.20 14.99
CA ILE A 109 2.15 -6.92 16.39
C ILE A 109 1.04 -6.05 17.03
N PRO A 110 -0.17 -6.59 17.21
CA PRO A 110 -1.36 -5.79 17.54
C PRO A 110 -1.34 -5.14 18.94
N HIS A 111 -0.43 -5.50 19.81
CA HIS A 111 -0.30 -4.91 21.14
C HIS A 111 0.44 -3.54 21.13
N LEU A 112 1.17 -3.20 20.05
CA LEU A 112 1.88 -1.92 19.94
C LEU A 112 0.93 -0.72 19.82
N THR A 113 -0.32 -0.93 19.41
CA THR A 113 -1.25 0.18 19.13
C THR A 113 -2.65 -0.16 19.60
N THR A 114 -3.28 0.74 20.35
CA THR A 114 -4.69 0.60 20.76
C THR A 114 -5.65 0.83 19.59
N LYS A 115 -6.91 0.39 19.72
CA LYS A 115 -7.94 0.66 18.69
C LYS A 115 -8.17 2.15 18.43
N PRO A 116 -8.32 3.03 19.46
CA PRO A 116 -8.49 4.46 19.23
C PRO A 116 -7.29 5.10 18.53
N GLU A 117 -6.09 4.68 18.89
CA GLU A 117 -4.86 5.17 18.28
C GLU A 117 -4.74 4.76 16.82
N MET A 118 -5.00 3.50 16.49
CA MET A 118 -5.05 3.02 15.11
C MET A 118 -6.07 3.81 14.28
N ALA A 119 -7.26 4.08 14.84
CA ALA A 119 -8.28 4.88 14.17
C ALA A 119 -7.81 6.33 13.92
N ARG A 120 -6.99 6.88 14.82
CA ARG A 120 -6.36 8.21 14.68
C ARG A 120 -5.28 8.20 13.60
N GLN A 121 -4.42 7.19 13.58
CA GLN A 121 -3.40 7.01 12.54
C GLN A 121 -4.00 6.91 11.12
N CYS A 122 -5.18 6.33 11.00
CA CYS A 122 -5.91 6.20 9.73
C CYS A 122 -6.80 7.42 9.40
N MET A 123 -6.82 8.48 10.21
CA MET A 123 -7.84 9.54 10.10
C MET A 123 -7.86 10.20 8.72
N PHE A 124 -6.71 10.48 8.14
CA PHE A 124 -6.60 11.08 6.81
C PHE A 124 -7.24 10.19 5.73
N LEU A 125 -7.03 8.88 5.78
CA LEU A 125 -7.68 7.93 4.87
C LEU A 125 -9.18 7.83 5.11
N ARG A 126 -9.59 7.78 6.37
CA ARG A 126 -10.99 7.65 6.78
C ARG A 126 -11.88 8.77 6.24
N GLU A 127 -11.32 9.96 6.08
CA GLU A 127 -12.06 11.17 5.72
C GLU A 127 -11.81 11.61 4.28
N MET A 128 -10.56 11.58 3.80
CA MET A 128 -10.25 12.06 2.46
C MET A 128 -10.69 11.08 1.37
N ILE A 129 -10.59 9.75 1.57
CA ILE A 129 -11.04 8.79 0.56
C ILE A 129 -12.54 8.90 0.28
N PRO A 130 -13.45 8.94 1.27
CA PRO A 130 -14.87 9.18 1.00
C PRO A 130 -15.14 10.53 0.33
N ALA A 131 -14.38 11.56 0.70
CA ALA A 131 -14.49 12.88 0.08
C ALA A 131 -14.04 12.88 -1.38
N MET A 132 -12.93 12.20 -1.71
CA MET A 132 -12.49 11.98 -3.10
C MET A 132 -13.55 11.24 -3.91
N MET A 133 -14.10 10.16 -3.37
CA MET A 133 -15.20 9.44 -4.03
C MET A 133 -16.43 10.34 -4.24
N SER A 134 -16.76 11.21 -3.29
CA SER A 134 -17.90 12.13 -3.41
C SER A 134 -17.64 13.28 -4.41
N ALA A 135 -16.38 13.61 -4.64
CA ALA A 135 -15.99 14.61 -5.63
C ALA A 135 -15.88 14.06 -7.06
N MET A 136 -15.49 12.79 -7.21
CA MET A 136 -15.03 12.23 -8.47
C MET A 136 -15.91 11.10 -9.03
N VAL A 137 -16.72 10.43 -8.19
CA VAL A 137 -17.68 9.42 -8.68
C VAL A 137 -19.00 10.12 -9.01
N PRO A 138 -19.59 9.89 -10.20
CA PRO A 138 -20.90 10.41 -10.55
C PRO A 138 -21.98 10.00 -9.54
N GLU A 139 -22.92 10.92 -9.25
CA GLU A 139 -23.93 10.71 -8.21
C GLU A 139 -24.93 9.60 -8.58
N GLU A 140 -25.10 9.33 -9.87
CA GLU A 140 -25.90 8.23 -10.42
C GLU A 140 -25.31 6.86 -10.02
N ILE A 141 -23.98 6.77 -9.88
CA ILE A 141 -23.27 5.56 -9.49
C ILE A 141 -23.18 5.44 -7.97
N ARG A 142 -22.90 6.56 -7.29
CA ARG A 142 -22.71 6.60 -5.85
C ARG A 142 -23.26 7.89 -5.25
N LYS A 143 -24.24 7.79 -4.38
CA LYS A 143 -24.71 8.94 -3.60
C LYS A 143 -23.57 9.56 -2.79
N LYS A 144 -23.44 10.89 -2.84
CA LYS A 144 -22.45 11.64 -2.07
C LYS A 144 -22.59 11.34 -0.58
N SER A 145 -21.49 11.11 0.09
CA SER A 145 -21.46 10.80 1.51
C SER A 145 -20.12 11.23 2.11
N ASN A 146 -20.20 12.00 3.18
CA ASN A 146 -19.05 12.41 4.00
C ASN A 146 -18.84 11.49 5.21
N ALA A 147 -19.52 10.35 5.27
CA ALA A 147 -19.34 9.39 6.35
C ALA A 147 -17.92 8.84 6.33
N ARG A 148 -17.29 8.84 7.49
CA ARG A 148 -15.94 8.28 7.68
C ARG A 148 -15.94 6.79 7.42
N LEU A 149 -14.85 6.27 6.87
CA LEU A 149 -14.64 4.83 6.80
C LEU A 149 -14.49 4.25 8.21
N GLU A 150 -15.10 3.09 8.44
CA GLU A 150 -14.88 2.31 9.66
C GLU A 150 -13.44 1.76 9.68
N VAL A 151 -12.81 1.69 10.86
CA VAL A 151 -11.51 1.02 11.02
C VAL A 151 -11.70 -0.27 11.80
N LYS A 152 -11.31 -1.38 11.19
CA LYS A 152 -11.44 -2.71 11.77
C LYS A 152 -10.11 -3.46 11.73
N ARG A 153 -9.54 -3.78 12.89
CA ARG A 153 -8.39 -4.68 12.96
C ARG A 153 -8.87 -6.12 12.85
N ILE A 154 -8.39 -6.81 11.83
CA ILE A 154 -8.67 -8.22 11.58
C ILE A 154 -7.77 -9.05 12.49
N LYS A 155 -8.38 -9.99 13.23
CA LYS A 155 -7.66 -10.84 14.19
C LYS A 155 -7.67 -12.31 13.81
N LYS A 156 -8.75 -12.75 13.16
CA LYS A 156 -8.95 -14.18 12.86
C LYS A 156 -8.03 -14.59 11.73
N LYS A 157 -7.23 -15.64 11.96
CA LYS A 157 -6.30 -16.22 11.00
C LYS A 157 -5.21 -15.24 10.48
N VAL A 158 -4.92 -14.17 11.23
CA VAL A 158 -3.79 -13.27 10.91
C VAL A 158 -2.58 -13.74 11.69
N PRO A 159 -1.50 -14.17 11.03
CA PRO A 159 -0.26 -14.57 11.68
C PRO A 159 0.34 -13.43 12.47
N LEU A 160 1.01 -13.75 13.57
CA LEU A 160 1.66 -12.75 14.43
C LEU A 160 3.16 -12.82 14.27
N ASN A 161 3.78 -11.66 14.27
CA ASN A 161 5.22 -11.52 14.32
C ASN A 161 5.71 -11.67 15.76
N LYS A 162 6.65 -12.56 15.98
CA LYS A 162 7.29 -12.78 17.29
C LYS A 162 8.66 -12.13 17.40
N ASP A 163 9.29 -11.83 16.25
CA ASP A 163 10.64 -11.28 16.19
C ASP A 163 10.61 -9.80 15.79
N PRO A 164 11.34 -8.92 16.49
CA PRO A 164 11.46 -7.52 16.10
C PRO A 164 12.00 -7.35 14.68
N GLY A 165 11.46 -6.38 13.93
CA GLY A 165 11.98 -6.01 12.62
C GLY A 165 11.31 -6.68 11.41
N ASP A 166 10.43 -7.66 11.58
CA ASP A 166 9.77 -8.36 10.48
C ASP A 166 8.42 -7.77 10.06
N CYS A 167 7.90 -6.77 10.77
CA CYS A 167 6.59 -6.18 10.50
C CYS A 167 6.41 -5.73 9.04
N ALA A 168 7.47 -5.22 8.41
CA ALA A 168 7.47 -4.82 7.01
C ALA A 168 7.24 -6.01 6.07
N ILE A 169 7.88 -7.15 6.33
CA ILE A 169 7.74 -8.37 5.52
C ILE A 169 6.34 -8.95 5.69
N TYR A 170 5.85 -9.05 6.93
CA TYR A 170 4.48 -9.45 7.20
C TYR A 170 3.47 -8.58 6.46
N THR A 171 3.64 -7.25 6.50
CA THR A 171 2.77 -6.29 5.82
C THR A 171 2.71 -6.52 4.31
N ILE A 172 3.86 -6.68 3.64
CA ILE A 172 3.91 -6.96 2.20
C ILE A 172 3.23 -8.30 1.90
N LYS A 173 3.51 -9.33 2.68
CA LYS A 173 2.94 -10.67 2.46
C LYS A 173 1.44 -10.73 2.75
N TYR A 174 0.92 -9.98 3.72
CA TYR A 174 -0.53 -9.86 3.90
C TYR A 174 -1.19 -9.30 2.64
N ILE A 175 -0.66 -8.20 2.09
CA ILE A 175 -1.20 -7.59 0.88
C ILE A 175 -1.12 -8.56 -0.31
N GLU A 176 0.00 -9.24 -0.49
CA GLU A 176 0.16 -10.21 -1.56
C GLU A 176 -0.87 -11.34 -1.46
N CYS A 177 -1.01 -11.96 -0.28
CA CYS A 177 -1.99 -13.04 -0.07
C CYS A 177 -3.43 -12.56 -0.28
N LEU A 178 -3.78 -11.36 0.20
CA LEU A 178 -5.10 -10.76 -0.01
C LEU A 178 -5.38 -10.54 -1.50
N ALA A 179 -4.43 -10.01 -2.23
CA ALA A 179 -4.57 -9.77 -3.67
C ALA A 179 -4.68 -11.08 -4.47
N LEU A 180 -3.95 -12.11 -4.06
CA LEU A 180 -4.03 -13.46 -4.64
C LEU A 180 -5.28 -14.25 -4.21
N GLY A 181 -6.02 -13.78 -3.21
CA GLY A 181 -7.15 -14.52 -2.64
C GLY A 181 -6.74 -15.79 -1.92
N THR A 182 -5.49 -15.86 -1.44
CA THR A 182 -4.93 -17.05 -0.75
C THR A 182 -4.93 -16.86 0.77
N SER A 183 -4.77 -17.98 1.51
CA SER A 183 -4.59 -17.94 2.95
C SER A 183 -3.21 -17.39 3.32
N PHE A 184 -3.03 -17.07 4.61
CA PHE A 184 -1.73 -16.71 5.17
C PHE A 184 -0.90 -17.92 5.62
N ASP A 185 -1.26 -19.12 5.18
CA ASP A 185 -0.56 -20.35 5.53
C ASP A 185 0.90 -20.27 5.05
N GLY A 186 1.83 -20.68 5.91
CA GLY A 186 3.26 -20.54 5.65
C GLY A 186 3.88 -19.16 5.98
N LEU A 187 3.09 -18.15 6.32
CA LEU A 187 3.60 -16.89 6.86
C LEU A 187 3.85 -17.04 8.37
N CYS A 188 4.99 -17.60 8.71
CA CYS A 188 5.39 -17.90 10.09
C CYS A 188 6.88 -17.59 10.29
N VAL A 189 7.32 -17.59 11.56
CA VAL A 189 8.70 -17.26 11.95
C VAL A 189 9.71 -18.20 11.28
N GLU A 190 9.40 -19.49 11.22
CA GLU A 190 10.25 -20.53 10.66
C GLU A 190 10.57 -20.28 9.18
N ASN A 191 9.61 -19.75 8.44
CA ASN A 191 9.75 -19.47 7.01
C ASN A 191 10.27 -18.06 6.71
N MET A 192 10.41 -17.19 7.71
CA MET A 192 10.69 -15.77 7.50
C MET A 192 11.99 -15.51 6.73
N LYS A 193 13.05 -16.29 7.03
CA LYS A 193 14.32 -16.18 6.30
C LYS A 193 14.15 -16.47 4.80
N ALA A 194 13.44 -17.52 4.45
CA ALA A 194 13.16 -17.88 3.06
C ALA A 194 12.28 -16.83 2.37
N ILE A 195 11.26 -16.32 3.07
CA ILE A 195 10.36 -15.27 2.58
C ILE A 195 11.14 -13.99 2.27
N ARG A 196 12.06 -13.57 3.14
CA ARG A 196 12.93 -12.40 2.92
C ARG A 196 13.79 -12.55 1.66
N ILE A 197 14.46 -13.70 1.50
CA ILE A 197 15.29 -13.98 0.33
C ILE A 197 14.45 -13.96 -0.94
N LYS A 198 13.31 -14.65 -0.93
CA LYS A 198 12.40 -14.67 -2.08
C LYS A 198 11.92 -13.26 -2.44
N LEU A 199 11.45 -12.48 -1.46
CA LEU A 199 10.96 -11.13 -1.71
C LEU A 199 12.07 -10.21 -2.24
N ALA A 200 13.29 -10.34 -1.73
CA ALA A 200 14.44 -9.57 -2.24
C ALA A 200 14.76 -9.91 -3.70
N ALA A 201 14.75 -11.21 -4.04
CA ALA A 201 14.95 -11.65 -5.41
C ALA A 201 13.84 -11.15 -6.35
N GLU A 202 12.58 -11.25 -5.94
CA GLU A 202 11.42 -10.78 -6.72
C GLU A 202 11.50 -9.25 -6.96
N LEU A 203 11.86 -8.47 -5.95
CA LEU A 203 12.03 -7.02 -6.07
C LEU A 203 13.20 -6.66 -6.98
N TYR A 204 14.31 -7.41 -6.87
CA TYR A 204 15.49 -7.20 -7.75
C TYR A 204 15.15 -7.48 -9.21
N ASP A 205 14.49 -8.60 -9.50
CA ASP A 205 14.09 -8.96 -10.87
C ASP A 205 13.13 -7.90 -11.45
N GLU A 206 12.18 -7.41 -10.68
CA GLU A 206 11.25 -6.37 -11.12
C GLU A 206 11.94 -5.05 -11.45
N VAL A 207 12.95 -4.65 -10.66
CA VAL A 207 13.77 -3.45 -10.93
C VAL A 207 14.62 -3.66 -12.18
N ARG A 208 15.24 -4.83 -12.32
CA ARG A 208 16.09 -5.16 -13.47
C ARG A 208 15.32 -5.14 -14.80
N GLU A 209 14.07 -5.62 -14.79
CA GLU A 209 13.23 -5.60 -16.00
C GLU A 209 12.83 -4.19 -16.44
N THR A 210 12.87 -3.22 -15.53
CA THR A 210 12.39 -1.86 -15.77
C THR A 210 13.45 -0.79 -15.80
N ALA A 211 14.63 -1.07 -15.25
CA ALA A 211 15.74 -0.13 -15.28
C ALA A 211 16.30 -0.01 -16.71
N ARG A 212 16.50 1.22 -17.16
CA ARG A 212 17.20 1.47 -18.41
C ARG A 212 18.67 1.06 -18.24
N PRO A 213 19.40 0.65 -19.32
CA PRO A 213 20.77 0.19 -19.22
C PRO A 213 21.72 1.13 -18.44
N TYR A 214 21.58 2.45 -18.60
CA TYR A 214 22.42 3.42 -17.90
C TYR A 214 22.10 3.53 -16.39
N GLU A 215 20.86 3.25 -15.95
CA GLU A 215 20.48 3.25 -14.55
C GLU A 215 21.05 2.03 -13.81
N LEU A 216 21.20 0.91 -14.52
CA LEU A 216 21.85 -0.29 -13.99
C LEU A 216 23.35 -0.08 -13.76
N ASP A 217 24.02 0.69 -14.62
CA ASP A 217 25.45 1.00 -14.48
C ASP A 217 25.69 1.95 -13.30
N MET A 218 24.84 2.97 -13.11
CA MET A 218 24.92 3.85 -11.93
C MET A 218 24.73 3.08 -10.61
N CYS A 219 23.78 2.15 -10.54
CA CYS A 219 23.59 1.31 -9.36
C CYS A 219 24.79 0.40 -9.05
N ARG A 220 25.57 0.02 -10.07
CA ARG A 220 26.81 -0.77 -9.89
C ARG A 220 27.96 0.07 -9.34
N GLU A 221 28.04 1.35 -9.68
CA GLU A 221 29.09 2.25 -9.17
C GLU A 221 28.86 2.63 -7.69
N GLU A 222 27.61 2.78 -7.25
CA GLU A 222 27.30 3.08 -5.86
C GLU A 222 27.53 1.90 -4.90
N ILE A 223 27.67 0.67 -5.39
CA ILE A 223 27.92 -0.54 -4.58
C ILE A 223 29.43 -0.86 -4.46
N ARG A 224 30.33 0.00 -4.90
CA ARG A 224 31.75 -0.17 -4.60
C ARG A 224 32.00 0.03 -3.11
N ILE A 225 32.02 -1.10 -2.39
CA ILE A 225 32.53 -1.15 -1.00
C ILE A 225 33.99 -0.67 -1.06
N PRO A 226 34.36 0.37 -0.30
CA PRO A 226 35.77 0.75 -0.19
C PRO A 226 36.54 -0.47 0.31
N GLN A 227 37.56 -0.90 -0.45
CA GLN A 227 38.51 -1.88 0.07
C GLN A 227 39.13 -1.27 1.34
N LEU A 228 38.97 -1.98 2.45
CA LEU A 228 39.76 -1.70 3.64
C LEU A 228 41.23 -1.83 3.26
N GLU A 229 41.91 -0.70 3.16
CA GLU A 229 43.36 -0.70 3.07
C GLU A 229 43.86 -1.29 4.39
N ASP A 230 44.51 -2.45 4.29
CA ASP A 230 45.29 -3.01 5.37
C ASP A 230 46.40 -1.99 5.71
N SER A 231 46.20 -1.33 6.83
CA SER A 231 47.24 -0.47 7.41
C SER A 231 48.36 -1.34 8.00
N PRO A 232 49.63 -0.98 7.79
CA PRO A 232 50.82 -1.74 8.16
C PRO A 232 51.01 -1.94 9.67
#